data_48ee1556e9f641e69ed67ae16d4346d8
#
_entry.id   48ee1556e9f641e69ed67ae16d4346d8
#
_cell.length_a   1.000
_cell.length_b   1.000
_cell.length_c   1.000
_cell.angle_alpha   90.00
_cell.angle_beta   90.00
_cell.angle_gamma   90.00
#
_symmetry.space_group_name_H-M   'P 1'
#
loop_
_entity.id
_entity.type
_entity.pdbx_description
1 polymer ?
#
loop_
_entity_poly.entity_id
_entity_poly.type
_entity_poly.pdbx_seq_one_letter_code
_entity_poly.pdbx_strand_id
1 'polypeptide(L)'
;MVDYQFSFNFDPARYSHYVGQSHKIFDYSDYLNFVTINDPELIEIAGILRNLSIEEEFDSLREIDFLLSFSQSLKYSEDNVTAGVGEYPRYPVETLVDQTGDCEDTSALLISLVEILGYNASIILIPEAWDGYGHAAVGINVTGASGVHYIVNEGEPDETSYYYAETTAPGWRLGEMPDLDSNSAYIYEAK
;
A
#
# COMPACT_ATOMS: atom_id res chain seq x y z
N MET A 1 21.66 -2.55 -9.16
CA MET A 1 20.49 -1.93 -8.48
C MET A 1 20.80 -0.46 -8.44
N VAL A 2 19.92 0.41 -8.90
CA VAL A 2 20.10 1.87 -8.80
C VAL A 2 19.32 2.31 -7.57
N ASP A 3 20.00 3.00 -6.65
CA ASP A 3 19.37 3.54 -5.44
C ASP A 3 18.97 4.99 -5.71
N TYR A 4 17.70 5.31 -5.46
CA TYR A 4 17.17 6.65 -5.55
C TYR A 4 17.01 7.23 -4.17
N GLN A 5 17.40 8.47 -4.00
CA GLN A 5 17.22 9.20 -2.75
C GLN A 5 16.68 10.60 -3.06
N PHE A 6 15.61 10.96 -2.42
CA PHE A 6 15.11 12.33 -2.39
C PHE A 6 14.79 12.74 -0.94
N SER A 7 14.70 14.02 -0.69
CA SER A 7 14.25 14.56 0.60
C SER A 7 12.95 15.32 0.41
N PHE A 8 12.02 15.11 1.32
CA PHE A 8 10.73 15.77 1.36
C PHE A 8 10.50 16.40 2.74
N ASN A 9 9.94 17.60 2.78
CA ASN A 9 9.63 18.27 4.03
C ASN A 9 8.11 18.30 4.21
N PHE A 10 7.62 17.54 5.19
CA PHE A 10 6.22 17.54 5.56
C PHE A 10 5.86 18.78 6.39
N ASP A 11 4.66 19.32 6.15
CA ASP A 11 4.07 20.34 7.02
C ASP A 11 3.69 19.69 8.37
N PRO A 12 4.27 20.13 9.50
CA PRO A 12 3.90 19.61 10.82
C PRO A 12 2.40 19.72 11.14
N ALA A 13 1.71 20.68 10.55
CA ALA A 13 0.26 20.81 10.73
C ALA A 13 -0.49 19.68 9.99
N ARG A 14 0.03 19.19 8.84
CA ARG A 14 -0.54 18.05 8.13
C ARG A 14 -0.40 16.76 8.93
N TYR A 15 0.79 16.48 9.43
CA TYR A 15 1.02 15.34 10.32
C TYR A 15 0.08 15.39 11.54
N SER A 16 0.03 16.54 12.25
CA SER A 16 -0.84 16.71 13.41
C SER A 16 -2.33 16.56 13.09
N HIS A 17 -2.73 16.91 11.86
CA HIS A 17 -4.09 16.70 11.37
C HIS A 17 -4.44 15.22 11.34
N TYR A 18 -3.57 14.38 10.76
CA TYR A 18 -3.83 12.94 10.63
C TYR A 18 -3.75 12.23 11.98
N VAL A 19 -2.76 12.50 12.82
CA VAL A 19 -2.69 11.98 14.20
C VAL A 19 -3.96 12.31 15.02
N GLY A 20 -4.61 13.42 14.70
CA GLY A 20 -5.85 13.83 15.35
C GLY A 20 -7.13 13.18 14.82
N GLN A 21 -7.06 12.39 13.73
CA GLN A 21 -8.20 11.67 13.19
C GLN A 21 -8.51 10.39 13.96
N SER A 22 -9.58 9.70 13.57
CA SER A 22 -9.93 8.41 14.15
C SER A 22 -9.08 7.30 13.52
N HIS A 23 -8.44 6.48 14.35
CA HIS A 23 -7.69 5.28 13.95
C HIS A 23 -8.44 3.98 14.29
N LYS A 24 -9.77 4.04 14.38
CA LYS A 24 -10.59 2.90 14.78
C LYS A 24 -11.08 2.13 13.57
N ILE A 25 -10.91 0.82 13.63
CA ILE A 25 -11.46 -0.15 12.70
C ILE A 25 -12.65 -0.84 13.38
N PHE A 26 -13.78 -0.90 12.70
CA PHE A 26 -14.98 -1.63 13.12
C PHE A 26 -15.30 -2.76 12.16
N ASP A 27 -14.92 -2.60 10.89
CA ASP A 27 -15.08 -3.57 9.81
C ASP A 27 -13.80 -3.57 8.95
N TYR A 28 -13.53 -4.67 8.27
CA TYR A 28 -12.36 -4.79 7.38
C TYR A 28 -12.34 -3.75 6.25
N SER A 29 -13.49 -3.31 5.77
CA SER A 29 -13.55 -2.24 4.77
C SER A 29 -13.07 -0.88 5.30
N ASP A 30 -13.03 -0.69 6.63
CA ASP A 30 -12.58 0.57 7.25
C ASP A 30 -11.09 0.87 7.01
N TYR A 31 -10.26 -0.13 6.67
CA TYR A 31 -8.88 0.12 6.29
C TYR A 31 -8.76 1.05 5.08
N LEU A 32 -9.75 1.08 4.18
CA LEU A 32 -9.78 2.02 3.07
C LEU A 32 -9.97 3.48 3.50
N ASN A 33 -10.43 3.75 4.72
CA ASN A 33 -10.53 5.13 5.24
C ASN A 33 -9.16 5.78 5.42
N PHE A 34 -8.09 5.00 5.47
CA PHE A 34 -6.71 5.47 5.58
C PHE A 34 -6.08 5.77 4.22
N VAL A 35 -6.70 5.38 3.12
CA VAL A 35 -6.25 5.74 1.77
C VAL A 35 -6.55 7.22 1.51
N THR A 36 -5.53 8.01 1.14
CA THR A 36 -5.63 9.47 1.02
C THR A 36 -5.12 9.96 -0.34
N ILE A 37 -5.96 9.88 -1.36
CA ILE A 37 -5.61 10.25 -2.75
C ILE A 37 -5.66 11.77 -3.02
N ASN A 38 -6.25 12.55 -2.14
CA ASN A 38 -6.42 14.01 -2.30
C ASN A 38 -5.44 14.81 -1.42
N ASP A 39 -4.53 14.15 -0.72
CA ASP A 39 -3.53 14.85 0.08
C ASP A 39 -2.47 15.50 -0.80
N PRO A 40 -2.23 16.82 -0.67
CA PRO A 40 -1.30 17.53 -1.56
C PRO A 40 0.16 17.08 -1.42
N GLU A 41 0.58 16.63 -0.23
CA GLU A 41 1.95 16.15 -0.02
C GLU A 41 2.14 14.76 -0.66
N LEU A 42 1.14 13.90 -0.59
CA LEU A 42 1.17 12.60 -1.30
C LEU A 42 1.11 12.78 -2.81
N ILE A 43 0.32 13.73 -3.31
CA ILE A 43 0.28 14.06 -4.74
C ILE A 43 1.66 14.53 -5.22
N GLU A 44 2.35 15.37 -4.43
CA GLU A 44 3.70 15.82 -4.75
C GLU A 44 4.71 14.65 -4.75
N ILE A 45 4.66 13.78 -3.74
CA ILE A 45 5.54 12.60 -3.67
C ILE A 45 5.27 11.64 -4.83
N ALA A 46 4.01 11.34 -5.13
CA ALA A 46 3.64 10.52 -6.28
C ALA A 46 4.14 11.12 -7.59
N GLY A 47 4.06 12.46 -7.73
CA GLY A 47 4.62 13.20 -8.87
C GLY A 47 6.14 13.07 -8.99
N ILE A 48 6.87 13.14 -7.88
CA ILE A 48 8.33 12.91 -7.86
C ILE A 48 8.65 11.49 -8.33
N LEU A 49 7.98 10.49 -7.78
CA LEU A 49 8.19 9.08 -8.14
C LEU A 49 7.85 8.82 -9.61
N ARG A 50 6.75 9.40 -10.12
CA ARG A 50 6.38 9.33 -11.54
C ARG A 50 7.44 9.95 -12.45
N ASN A 51 8.00 11.11 -12.08
CA ASN A 51 9.03 11.77 -12.87
C ASN A 51 10.31 10.91 -12.95
N LEU A 52 10.71 10.29 -11.83
CA LEU A 52 11.82 9.35 -11.83
C LEU A 52 11.54 8.13 -12.72
N SER A 53 10.33 7.58 -12.69
CA SER A 53 9.94 6.47 -13.59
C SER A 53 10.03 6.85 -15.06
N ILE A 54 9.63 8.08 -15.41
CA ILE A 54 9.71 8.60 -16.78
C ILE A 54 11.18 8.80 -17.21
N GLU A 55 12.01 9.36 -16.34
CA GLU A 55 13.45 9.55 -16.61
C GLU A 55 14.19 8.22 -16.86
N GLU A 56 13.76 7.16 -16.17
CA GLU A 56 14.29 5.80 -16.31
C GLU A 56 13.61 4.98 -17.43
N GLU A 57 12.68 5.58 -18.15
CA GLU A 57 11.91 4.93 -19.24
C GLU A 57 11.18 3.65 -18.76
N PHE A 58 10.64 3.66 -17.54
CA PHE A 58 9.90 2.53 -17.00
C PHE A 58 8.54 2.39 -17.72
N ASP A 59 8.19 1.15 -18.06
CA ASP A 59 6.82 0.80 -18.41
C ASP A 59 5.95 0.72 -17.13
N SER A 60 4.64 0.53 -17.29
CA SER A 60 3.71 0.51 -16.15
C SER A 60 4.04 -0.55 -15.11
N LEU A 61 4.55 -1.71 -15.50
CA LEU A 61 4.90 -2.77 -14.56
C LEU A 61 6.13 -2.39 -13.72
N ARG A 62 7.15 -1.82 -14.38
CA ARG A 62 8.35 -1.33 -13.69
C ARG A 62 8.05 -0.12 -12.81
N GLU A 63 7.15 0.75 -13.22
CA GLU A 63 6.70 1.87 -12.40
C GLU A 63 6.01 1.36 -11.13
N ILE A 64 5.13 0.37 -11.24
CA ILE A 64 4.47 -0.25 -10.06
C ILE A 64 5.50 -0.93 -9.16
N ASP A 65 6.43 -1.72 -9.69
CA ASP A 65 7.51 -2.33 -8.90
C ASP A 65 8.38 -1.26 -8.21
N PHE A 66 8.58 -0.11 -8.84
CA PHE A 66 9.32 1.02 -8.26
C PHE A 66 8.54 1.66 -7.10
N LEU A 67 7.24 1.93 -7.26
CA LEU A 67 6.37 2.42 -6.19
C LEU A 67 6.26 1.42 -5.03
N LEU A 68 6.17 0.13 -5.35
CA LEU A 68 6.17 -0.94 -4.37
C LEU A 68 7.49 -0.96 -3.58
N SER A 69 8.64 -0.84 -4.26
CA SER A 69 9.94 -0.80 -3.60
C SER A 69 10.12 0.43 -2.70
N PHE A 70 9.48 1.56 -3.05
CA PHE A 70 9.44 2.73 -2.19
C PHE A 70 8.70 2.44 -0.88
N SER A 71 7.51 1.84 -0.92
CA SER A 71 6.76 1.44 0.27
C SER A 71 7.53 0.40 1.10
N GLN A 72 8.15 -0.58 0.45
CA GLN A 72 9.01 -1.60 1.09
C GLN A 72 10.29 -1.04 1.73
N SER A 73 10.68 0.19 1.41
CA SER A 73 11.88 0.82 1.99
C SER A 73 11.66 1.30 3.43
N LEU A 74 10.41 1.39 3.86
CA LEU A 74 10.06 1.78 5.22
C LEU A 74 10.36 0.64 6.20
N LYS A 75 10.68 1.01 7.43
CA LYS A 75 10.96 0.02 8.46
C LYS A 75 9.65 -0.61 8.93
N TYR A 76 9.53 -1.94 8.82
CA TYR A 76 8.42 -2.66 9.43
C TYR A 76 8.48 -2.59 10.96
N SER A 77 7.36 -2.24 11.59
CA SER A 77 7.22 -2.27 13.04
C SER A 77 5.75 -2.33 13.44
N GLU A 78 5.42 -3.31 14.26
CA GLU A 78 4.07 -3.51 14.78
C GLU A 78 3.59 -2.33 15.65
N ASP A 79 2.29 -2.11 15.69
CA ASP A 79 1.63 -1.04 16.43
C ASP A 79 1.84 -1.10 17.95
N ASN A 80 1.89 -2.31 18.52
CA ASN A 80 2.19 -2.47 19.94
C ASN A 80 3.55 -1.89 20.34
N VAL A 81 4.49 -1.81 19.39
CA VAL A 81 5.84 -1.27 19.59
C VAL A 81 5.85 0.24 19.37
N THR A 82 5.12 0.73 18.36
CA THR A 82 5.19 2.13 17.91
C THR A 82 4.12 3.02 18.55
N ALA A 83 2.89 2.53 18.67
CA ALA A 83 1.76 3.26 19.22
C ALA A 83 1.37 2.81 20.64
N GLY A 84 1.87 1.66 21.12
CA GLY A 84 1.56 1.10 22.43
C GLY A 84 0.15 0.53 22.54
N VAL A 85 -0.51 0.30 21.42
CA VAL A 85 -1.84 -0.33 21.29
C VAL A 85 -1.76 -1.49 20.29
N GLY A 86 -2.76 -2.36 20.29
CA GLY A 86 -2.73 -3.55 19.44
C GLY A 86 -3.10 -3.30 17.99
N GLU A 87 -3.71 -2.16 17.68
CA GLU A 87 -4.14 -1.78 16.33
C GLU A 87 -4.23 -0.25 16.24
N TYR A 88 -3.45 0.34 15.34
CA TYR A 88 -3.40 1.78 15.10
C TYR A 88 -3.06 2.07 13.64
N PRO A 89 -3.99 1.82 12.70
CA PRO A 89 -3.74 2.07 11.29
C PRO A 89 -3.37 3.53 11.03
N ARG A 90 -2.22 3.76 10.39
CA ARG A 90 -1.71 5.10 10.09
C ARG A 90 -2.20 5.59 8.74
N TYR A 91 -2.43 6.89 8.68
CA TYR A 91 -2.53 7.56 7.39
C TYR A 91 -1.14 7.64 6.72
N PRO A 92 -1.05 7.61 5.39
CA PRO A 92 0.23 7.63 4.66
C PRO A 92 1.20 8.74 5.06
N VAL A 93 0.70 9.92 5.43
CA VAL A 93 1.56 11.01 5.93
C VAL A 93 2.21 10.64 7.27
N GLU A 94 1.49 9.94 8.17
CA GLU A 94 2.07 9.47 9.43
C GLU A 94 3.15 8.42 9.15
N THR A 95 2.84 7.42 8.32
CA THR A 95 3.77 6.36 7.92
C THR A 95 5.06 6.93 7.33
N LEU A 96 4.95 7.96 6.48
CA LEU A 96 6.12 8.59 5.84
C LEU A 96 6.93 9.47 6.81
N VAL A 97 6.27 10.21 7.71
CA VAL A 97 6.96 11.06 8.70
C VAL A 97 7.65 10.20 9.76
N ASP A 98 6.96 9.16 10.24
CA ASP A 98 7.50 8.24 11.24
C ASP A 98 8.53 7.26 10.64
N GLN A 99 8.56 7.12 9.30
CA GLN A 99 9.42 6.19 8.55
C GLN A 99 9.25 4.74 8.99
N THR A 100 8.07 4.39 9.44
CA THR A 100 7.74 3.06 9.94
C THR A 100 6.24 2.80 9.79
N GLY A 101 5.88 1.54 9.73
CA GLY A 101 4.51 1.05 9.71
C GLY A 101 4.48 -0.46 9.66
N ASP A 102 3.32 -1.05 9.82
CA ASP A 102 3.10 -2.48 9.58
C ASP A 102 2.38 -2.74 8.24
N CYS A 103 1.68 -3.86 8.13
CA CYS A 103 1.18 -4.31 6.83
C CYS A 103 0.07 -3.40 6.27
N GLU A 104 -0.87 -2.95 7.10
CA GLU A 104 -1.95 -2.08 6.66
C GLU A 104 -1.47 -0.66 6.39
N ASP A 105 -0.51 -0.14 7.16
CA ASP A 105 0.08 1.19 6.99
C ASP A 105 0.79 1.33 5.64
N THR A 106 1.69 0.38 5.35
CA THR A 106 2.43 0.35 4.09
C THR A 106 1.53 0.04 2.91
N SER A 107 0.44 -0.73 3.12
CA SER A 107 -0.60 -0.98 2.11
C SER A 107 -1.39 0.29 1.81
N ALA A 108 -1.87 1.03 2.83
CA ALA A 108 -2.58 2.29 2.64
C ALA A 108 -1.73 3.33 1.89
N LEU A 109 -0.41 3.38 2.20
CA LEU A 109 0.53 4.22 1.49
C LEU A 109 0.63 3.83 0.01
N LEU A 110 0.88 2.55 -0.30
CA LEU A 110 1.03 2.11 -1.68
C LEU A 110 -0.27 2.32 -2.48
N ILE A 111 -1.44 1.97 -1.91
CA ILE A 111 -2.74 2.21 -2.54
C ILE A 111 -2.89 3.70 -2.87
N SER A 112 -2.60 4.59 -1.92
CA SER A 112 -2.72 6.03 -2.15
C SER A 112 -1.84 6.51 -3.31
N LEU A 113 -0.58 6.06 -3.36
CA LEU A 113 0.36 6.45 -4.42
C LEU A 113 -0.08 5.94 -5.80
N VAL A 114 -0.46 4.66 -5.93
CA VAL A 114 -0.85 4.09 -7.22
C VAL A 114 -2.17 4.65 -7.72
N GLU A 115 -3.14 4.90 -6.83
CA GLU A 115 -4.43 5.54 -7.18
C GLU A 115 -4.22 7.02 -7.63
N ILE A 116 -3.37 7.80 -6.96
CA ILE A 116 -2.99 9.15 -7.41
C ILE A 116 -2.42 9.12 -8.83
N LEU A 117 -1.67 8.08 -9.18
CA LEU A 117 -1.07 7.91 -10.49
C LEU A 117 -2.01 7.28 -11.53
N GLY A 118 -3.26 6.98 -11.16
CA GLY A 118 -4.32 6.52 -12.05
C GLY A 118 -4.36 5.00 -12.27
N TYR A 119 -3.74 4.23 -11.41
CA TYR A 119 -3.93 2.77 -11.35
C TYR A 119 -5.08 2.44 -10.39
N ASN A 120 -5.84 1.38 -10.68
CA ASN A 120 -6.86 0.87 -9.76
C ASN A 120 -6.20 -0.08 -8.75
N ALA A 121 -6.48 0.12 -7.48
CA ALA A 121 -5.97 -0.69 -6.41
C ALA A 121 -7.06 -1.23 -5.46
N SER A 122 -6.68 -2.19 -4.67
CA SER A 122 -7.52 -2.78 -3.61
C SER A 122 -6.66 -3.10 -2.40
N ILE A 123 -7.26 -3.13 -1.22
CA ILE A 123 -6.64 -3.77 -0.07
C ILE A 123 -7.03 -5.26 -0.07
N ILE A 124 -6.05 -6.12 0.18
CA ILE A 124 -6.20 -7.56 0.32
C ILE A 124 -5.95 -7.90 1.79
N LEU A 125 -6.96 -8.41 2.48
CA LEU A 125 -6.88 -8.77 3.89
C LEU A 125 -6.97 -10.28 4.04
N ILE A 126 -5.96 -10.90 4.61
CA ILE A 126 -5.84 -12.34 4.83
C ILE A 126 -5.88 -12.61 6.34
N PRO A 127 -7.02 -13.00 6.92
CA PRO A 127 -7.19 -13.06 8.38
C PRO A 127 -6.32 -14.09 9.08
N GLU A 128 -5.92 -15.14 8.37
CA GLU A 128 -5.14 -16.26 8.90
C GLU A 128 -3.92 -16.52 8.01
N ALA A 129 -3.08 -15.49 7.85
CA ALA A 129 -1.90 -15.57 6.99
C ALA A 129 -0.81 -16.47 7.56
N TRP A 130 -0.48 -16.34 8.86
CA TRP A 130 0.54 -17.13 9.56
C TRP A 130 0.16 -17.37 11.03
N ASP A 131 0.14 -18.62 11.48
CA ASP A 131 -0.07 -18.99 12.90
C ASP A 131 -1.25 -18.25 13.56
N GLY A 132 -2.30 -17.95 12.78
CA GLY A 132 -3.48 -17.22 13.25
C GLY A 132 -3.34 -15.70 13.28
N TYR A 133 -2.25 -15.14 12.74
CA TYR A 133 -2.09 -13.70 12.52
C TYR A 133 -2.63 -13.29 11.16
N GLY A 134 -3.28 -12.13 11.13
CA GLY A 134 -3.75 -11.50 9.90
C GLY A 134 -2.61 -10.83 9.12
N HIS A 135 -2.87 -10.58 7.83
CA HIS A 135 -1.96 -9.83 6.97
C HIS A 135 -2.73 -8.94 6.01
N ALA A 136 -2.20 -7.76 5.77
CA ALA A 136 -2.69 -6.84 4.76
C ALA A 136 -1.66 -6.70 3.63
N ALA A 137 -2.15 -6.71 2.40
CA ALA A 137 -1.35 -6.49 1.20
C ALA A 137 -2.15 -5.65 0.20
N VAL A 138 -1.55 -5.32 -0.93
CA VAL A 138 -2.20 -4.53 -1.97
C VAL A 138 -2.49 -5.39 -3.18
N GLY A 139 -3.65 -5.19 -3.80
CA GLY A 139 -3.95 -5.66 -5.12
C GLY A 139 -3.87 -4.51 -6.12
N ILE A 140 -3.17 -4.70 -7.24
CA ILE A 140 -3.07 -3.67 -8.27
C ILE A 140 -3.54 -4.23 -9.61
N ASN A 141 -4.48 -3.52 -10.24
CA ASN A 141 -4.93 -3.85 -11.59
C ASN A 141 -4.04 -3.16 -12.62
N VAL A 142 -3.32 -3.95 -13.40
CA VAL A 142 -2.48 -3.47 -14.49
C VAL A 142 -2.35 -4.50 -15.59
N THR A 143 -2.36 -4.04 -16.82
CA THR A 143 -2.22 -4.90 -17.99
C THR A 143 -0.82 -5.48 -18.12
N GLY A 144 -0.72 -6.77 -18.40
CA GLY A 144 0.55 -7.45 -18.63
C GLY A 144 1.22 -8.01 -17.38
N ALA A 145 0.64 -7.80 -16.19
CA ALA A 145 1.09 -8.43 -14.96
C ALA A 145 0.87 -9.95 -14.99
N SER A 146 1.61 -10.66 -14.16
CA SER A 146 1.53 -12.13 -14.01
C SER A 146 1.84 -12.51 -12.56
N GLY A 147 1.48 -13.73 -12.19
CA GLY A 147 1.70 -14.26 -10.84
C GLY A 147 0.40 -14.34 -10.04
N VAL A 148 0.51 -14.24 -8.72
CA VAL A 148 -0.63 -14.35 -7.82
C VAL A 148 -1.55 -13.16 -7.98
N HIS A 149 -2.84 -13.43 -8.14
CA HIS A 149 -3.88 -12.40 -8.24
C HIS A 149 -5.20 -12.90 -7.69
N TYR A 150 -6.05 -11.97 -7.38
CA TYR A 150 -7.42 -12.18 -6.95
C TYR A 150 -8.37 -11.57 -7.97
N ILE A 151 -9.50 -12.22 -8.20
CA ILE A 151 -10.52 -11.75 -9.15
C ILE A 151 -11.70 -11.24 -8.36
N VAL A 152 -12.10 -10.01 -8.65
CA VAL A 152 -13.33 -9.40 -8.14
C VAL A 152 -14.38 -9.44 -9.26
N ASN A 153 -15.64 -9.69 -8.90
CA ASN A 153 -16.77 -9.81 -9.81
C ASN A 153 -16.57 -10.86 -10.92
N GLU A 154 -16.00 -12.03 -10.58
CA GLU A 154 -15.69 -13.09 -11.54
C GLU A 154 -16.91 -13.49 -12.36
N GLY A 155 -16.75 -13.47 -13.70
CA GLY A 155 -17.80 -13.76 -14.66
C GLY A 155 -18.80 -12.63 -14.95
N GLU A 156 -18.64 -11.46 -14.31
CA GLU A 156 -19.46 -10.27 -14.55
C GLU A 156 -18.77 -9.30 -15.53
N PRO A 157 -19.50 -8.33 -16.12
CA PRO A 157 -18.91 -7.37 -17.06
C PRO A 157 -17.83 -6.46 -16.49
N ASP A 158 -17.76 -6.30 -15.17
CA ASP A 158 -16.80 -5.52 -14.41
C ASP A 158 -15.76 -6.40 -13.69
N GLU A 159 -15.57 -7.63 -14.16
CA GLU A 159 -14.51 -8.53 -13.68
C GLU A 159 -13.16 -7.85 -13.70
N THR A 160 -12.49 -7.83 -12.55
CA THR A 160 -11.20 -7.17 -12.38
C THR A 160 -10.20 -8.09 -11.68
N SER A 161 -9.01 -8.24 -12.26
CA SER A 161 -7.89 -8.96 -11.65
C SER A 161 -6.98 -7.99 -10.91
N TYR A 162 -6.77 -8.24 -9.62
CA TYR A 162 -5.85 -7.50 -8.76
C TYR A 162 -4.63 -8.37 -8.44
N TYR A 163 -3.47 -7.99 -8.98
CA TYR A 163 -2.20 -8.68 -8.73
C TYR A 163 -1.64 -8.32 -7.37
N TYR A 164 -1.21 -9.34 -6.63
CA TYR A 164 -0.71 -9.22 -5.26
C TYR A 164 0.58 -8.40 -5.20
N ALA A 165 0.66 -7.50 -4.25
CA ALA A 165 1.85 -6.68 -3.97
C ALA A 165 2.15 -6.70 -2.47
N GLU A 166 3.26 -7.32 -2.09
CA GLU A 166 3.77 -7.41 -0.72
C GLU A 166 4.49 -6.14 -0.32
N THR A 167 4.02 -5.43 0.70
CA THR A 167 4.56 -4.12 1.08
C THR A 167 5.51 -4.14 2.27
N THR A 168 5.55 -5.23 3.03
CA THR A 168 6.20 -5.26 4.36
C THR A 168 7.69 -5.60 4.35
N ALA A 169 8.20 -6.12 3.23
CA ALA A 169 9.60 -6.51 3.11
C ALA A 169 10.17 -6.20 1.73
N PRO A 170 11.44 -5.78 1.62
CA PRO A 170 12.05 -5.45 0.35
C PRO A 170 12.29 -6.67 -0.52
N GLY A 171 12.18 -6.47 -1.84
CA GLY A 171 12.56 -7.44 -2.85
C GLY A 171 11.41 -8.21 -3.50
N TRP A 172 10.20 -8.13 -2.98
CA TRP A 172 9.01 -8.66 -3.63
C TRP A 172 8.58 -7.78 -4.81
N ARG A 173 8.15 -8.41 -5.90
CA ARG A 173 7.60 -7.76 -7.08
C ARG A 173 6.11 -7.99 -7.17
N LEU A 174 5.46 -7.21 -8.01
CA LEU A 174 4.04 -7.40 -8.32
C LEU A 174 3.78 -8.85 -8.80
N GLY A 175 2.80 -9.51 -8.18
CA GLY A 175 2.44 -10.91 -8.44
C GLY A 175 3.25 -11.93 -7.66
N GLU A 176 4.24 -11.53 -6.86
CA GLU A 176 4.95 -12.41 -5.95
C GLU A 176 4.31 -12.36 -4.55
N MET A 177 4.11 -13.51 -3.93
CA MET A 177 3.47 -13.65 -2.62
C MET A 177 4.31 -14.58 -1.74
N PRO A 178 4.50 -14.26 -0.45
CA PRO A 178 5.15 -15.17 0.49
C PRO A 178 4.33 -16.46 0.69
N ASP A 179 4.96 -17.49 1.24
CA ASP A 179 4.24 -18.69 1.66
C ASP A 179 3.33 -18.34 2.85
N LEU A 180 2.03 -18.48 2.67
CA LEU A 180 1.01 -18.22 3.67
C LEU A 180 0.33 -19.54 4.09
N ASP A 181 -0.13 -19.61 5.34
CA ASP A 181 -0.92 -20.76 5.84
C ASP A 181 -2.32 -20.79 5.20
N SER A 182 -2.84 -19.62 4.85
CA SER A 182 -4.08 -19.45 4.10
C SER A 182 -3.94 -18.35 3.06
N ASN A 183 -4.56 -18.53 1.90
CA ASN A 183 -4.71 -17.51 0.86
C ASN A 183 -6.17 -17.05 0.71
N SER A 184 -7.04 -17.43 1.65
CA SER A 184 -8.40 -16.90 1.70
C SER A 184 -8.37 -15.44 2.11
N ALA A 185 -8.88 -14.56 1.25
CA ALA A 185 -8.77 -13.13 1.44
C ALA A 185 -10.10 -12.40 1.28
N TYR A 186 -10.23 -11.29 1.97
CA TYR A 186 -11.23 -10.26 1.69
C TYR A 186 -10.57 -9.18 0.83
N ILE A 187 -11.26 -8.73 -0.20
CA ILE A 187 -10.74 -7.75 -1.15
C ILE A 187 -11.70 -6.57 -1.18
N TYR A 188 -11.18 -5.37 -0.91
CA TYR A 188 -11.94 -4.14 -0.96
C TYR A 188 -11.26 -3.18 -1.93
N GLU A 189 -11.99 -2.79 -2.98
CA GLU A 189 -11.50 -1.88 -4.01
C GLU A 189 -11.42 -0.45 -3.46
N ALA A 190 -10.29 0.23 -3.67
CA ALA A 190 -10.17 1.65 -3.46
C ALA A 190 -10.98 2.39 -4.56
N LYS A 191 -11.68 3.47 -4.18
CA LYS A 191 -12.57 4.23 -5.09
C LYS A 191 -12.26 5.71 -5.03
#